data_816408893d80605039472812944922c9
#
_entry.id   816408893d80605039472812944922c9
#
_cell.length_a   1.000
_cell.length_b   1.000
_cell.length_c   1.000
_cell.angle_alpha   90.00
_cell.angle_beta   90.00
_cell.angle_gamma   90.00
#
_symmetry.space_group_name_H-M   'P 1'
#
loop_
_entity.id
_entity.type
_entity.pdbx_description
1 polymer ?
#
loop_
_entity_poly.entity_id
_entity_poly.type
_entity_poly.pdbx_seq_one_letter_code
_entity_poly.pdbx_strand_id
1 'polypeptide(L)'
;KAYNYLNYDKFKDLPIVGQGGSGGNTPYEEEIIKVNPDVIIAAYTQQEADKLQAKTGIPVVCVAYDGIFDPTMDQSLELIGTLLGKQERCKEVIDYMQTAKQDLNNRTKDIPDNQKPTVFSGAVSFRGGHGIEGTYAQFPPFVAINAKNVVDETGKDGSLIIDKEKILTWNPDIIFLDPNNMQLVRDDYKDNPDFYHSLKAVQDGK
;
A
#
# COMPACT_ATOMS: atom_id res chain seq x y z
N LYS A 1 -7.25 -2.42 11.24
CA LYS A 1 -7.06 -3.41 10.16
C LYS A 1 -7.40 -4.81 10.69
N ALA A 2 -7.86 -5.73 9.82
CA ALA A 2 -8.26 -7.08 10.22
C ALA A 2 -7.17 -7.81 11.03
N TYR A 3 -5.92 -7.71 10.61
CA TYR A 3 -4.77 -8.28 11.32
C TYR A 3 -4.67 -7.78 12.77
N ASN A 4 -4.81 -6.49 13.00
CA ASN A 4 -4.74 -5.92 14.35
C ASN A 4 -5.89 -6.40 15.22
N TYR A 5 -7.10 -6.53 14.66
CA TYR A 5 -8.25 -7.05 15.37
C TYR A 5 -8.06 -8.51 15.78
N LEU A 6 -7.63 -9.36 14.85
CA LEU A 6 -7.40 -10.80 15.11
C LEU A 6 -6.28 -11.08 16.11
N ASN A 7 -5.32 -10.16 16.26
CA ASN A 7 -4.17 -10.32 17.15
C ASN A 7 -4.18 -9.32 18.32
N TYR A 8 -5.31 -8.62 18.53
CA TYR A 8 -5.42 -7.57 19.56
C TYR A 8 -4.93 -8.04 20.94
N ASP A 9 -5.37 -9.22 21.37
CA ASP A 9 -4.97 -9.79 22.67
C ASP A 9 -3.47 -10.07 22.81
N LYS A 10 -2.75 -10.17 21.69
CA LYS A 10 -1.28 -10.35 21.70
C LYS A 10 -0.51 -9.05 21.86
N PHE A 11 -1.10 -7.92 21.50
CA PHE A 11 -0.37 -6.63 21.53
C PHE A 11 -0.92 -5.62 22.52
N LYS A 12 -2.17 -5.75 22.97
CA LYS A 12 -2.85 -4.70 23.79
C LYS A 12 -2.08 -4.29 25.03
N ASP A 13 -1.31 -5.21 25.62
CA ASP A 13 -0.55 -5.01 26.83
C ASP A 13 0.95 -4.74 26.58
N LEU A 14 1.37 -4.67 25.31
CA LEU A 14 2.75 -4.36 24.96
C LEU A 14 3.04 -2.87 25.13
N PRO A 15 4.26 -2.50 25.57
CA PRO A 15 4.67 -1.11 25.65
C PRO A 15 4.57 -0.39 24.31
N ILE A 16 4.11 0.86 24.34
CA ILE A 16 4.11 1.71 23.15
C ILE A 16 5.49 2.36 23.04
N VAL A 17 6.26 1.93 22.05
CA VAL A 17 7.64 2.35 21.82
C VAL A 17 7.78 3.38 20.68
N GLY A 18 6.66 3.85 20.13
CA GLY A 18 6.68 4.84 19.07
C GLY A 18 5.28 5.16 18.54
N GLN A 19 5.21 6.19 17.74
CA GLN A 19 4.01 6.57 16.99
C GLN A 19 4.25 6.36 15.51
N GLY A 20 3.36 5.62 14.85
CA GLY A 20 3.36 5.45 13.40
C GLY A 20 2.14 6.10 12.75
N GLY A 21 2.23 6.42 11.48
CA GLY A 21 1.13 6.98 10.72
C GLY A 21 1.54 7.53 9.37
N SER A 22 0.63 8.24 8.70
CA SER A 22 0.86 8.85 7.39
C SER A 22 1.95 9.95 7.39
N GLY A 23 2.34 10.44 8.55
CA GLY A 23 3.43 11.43 8.73
C GLY A 23 4.81 10.80 8.98
N GLY A 24 4.94 9.48 8.97
CA GLY A 24 6.17 8.76 9.30
C GLY A 24 6.10 8.04 10.64
N ASN A 25 7.23 7.49 11.06
CA ASN A 25 7.37 6.78 12.30
C ASN A 25 8.25 7.60 13.26
N THR A 26 7.74 7.87 14.47
CA THR A 26 8.48 8.58 15.51
C THR A 26 8.78 7.61 16.65
N PRO A 27 10.04 7.20 16.85
CA PRO A 27 10.42 6.32 17.96
C PRO A 27 10.40 7.09 19.29
N TYR A 28 10.00 6.42 20.36
CA TYR A 28 10.11 6.91 21.74
C TYR A 28 11.36 6.30 22.36
N GLU A 29 12.49 6.97 22.19
CA GLU A 29 13.83 6.46 22.49
C GLU A 29 13.95 5.98 23.95
N GLU A 30 13.42 6.75 24.91
CA GLU A 30 13.45 6.39 26.33
C GLU A 30 12.63 5.13 26.63
N GLU A 31 11.47 4.98 26.00
CA GLU A 31 10.66 3.77 26.17
C GLU A 31 11.31 2.55 25.50
N ILE A 32 11.97 2.73 24.36
CA ILE A 32 12.76 1.67 23.72
C ILE A 32 13.89 1.20 24.62
N ILE A 33 14.66 2.14 25.22
CA ILE A 33 15.74 1.81 26.14
C ILE A 33 15.19 1.07 27.36
N LYS A 34 14.05 1.50 27.89
CA LYS A 34 13.41 0.86 29.06
C LYS A 34 12.93 -0.56 28.76
N VAL A 35 12.37 -0.79 27.56
CA VAL A 35 11.97 -2.13 27.07
C VAL A 35 13.19 -3.02 26.87
N ASN A 36 14.32 -2.43 26.45
CA ASN A 36 15.58 -3.09 26.20
C ASN A 36 15.46 -4.32 25.27
N PRO A 37 14.96 -4.16 24.05
CA PRO A 37 14.84 -5.27 23.12
C PRO A 37 16.22 -5.69 22.58
N ASP A 38 16.34 -6.92 22.09
CA ASP A 38 17.57 -7.42 21.46
C ASP A 38 17.81 -6.74 20.09
N VAL A 39 16.75 -6.32 19.41
CA VAL A 39 16.81 -5.69 18.09
C VAL A 39 15.58 -4.82 17.84
N ILE A 40 15.76 -3.75 17.08
CA ILE A 40 14.69 -2.89 16.55
C ILE A 40 14.53 -3.20 15.08
N ILE A 41 13.31 -3.53 14.65
CA ILE A 41 12.97 -3.70 13.20
C ILE A 41 12.10 -2.51 12.78
N ALA A 42 12.54 -1.76 11.78
CA ALA A 42 11.86 -0.55 11.35
C ALA A 42 12.01 -0.30 9.83
N ALA A 43 11.07 0.44 9.25
CA ALA A 43 11.16 0.95 7.89
C ALA A 43 11.74 2.37 7.92
N TYR A 44 13.05 2.47 8.16
CA TYR A 44 13.80 3.71 8.26
C TYR A 44 14.82 3.83 7.14
N THR A 45 15.23 5.08 6.85
CA THR A 45 16.45 5.35 6.11
C THR A 45 17.67 4.94 6.95
N GLN A 46 18.79 4.67 6.31
CA GLN A 46 20.04 4.33 7.02
C GLN A 46 20.37 5.41 8.05
N GLN A 47 20.24 6.69 7.72
CA GLN A 47 20.56 7.78 8.64
C GLN A 47 19.69 7.79 9.91
N GLU A 48 18.40 7.49 9.76
CA GLU A 48 17.46 7.38 10.89
C GLU A 48 17.80 6.17 11.77
N ALA A 49 18.10 5.04 11.14
CA ALA A 49 18.50 3.83 11.84
C ALA A 49 19.81 4.04 12.64
N ASP A 50 20.84 4.63 12.02
CA ASP A 50 22.12 4.93 12.67
C ASP A 50 21.93 5.86 13.85
N LYS A 51 21.09 6.89 13.73
CA LYS A 51 20.77 7.80 14.85
C LYS A 51 20.08 7.08 16.01
N LEU A 52 19.08 6.24 15.70
CA LEU A 52 18.35 5.49 16.72
C LEU A 52 19.27 4.49 17.43
N GLN A 53 20.08 3.75 16.66
CA GLN A 53 21.06 2.82 17.21
C GLN A 53 22.09 3.51 18.11
N ALA A 54 22.61 4.68 17.67
CA ALA A 54 23.56 5.44 18.47
C ALA A 54 22.97 5.94 19.79
N LYS A 55 21.68 6.29 19.82
CA LYS A 55 20.99 6.78 21.01
C LYS A 55 20.58 5.68 21.98
N THR A 56 20.14 4.55 21.46
CA THR A 56 19.59 3.46 22.27
C THR A 56 20.63 2.40 22.63
N GLY A 57 21.70 2.28 21.85
CA GLY A 57 22.65 1.19 21.93
C GLY A 57 22.14 -0.15 21.43
N ILE A 58 20.94 -0.19 20.82
CA ILE A 58 20.27 -1.40 20.36
C ILE A 58 20.40 -1.49 18.85
N PRO A 59 20.75 -2.66 18.27
CA PRO A 59 20.85 -2.84 16.84
C PRO A 59 19.52 -2.52 16.13
N VAL A 60 19.60 -1.77 15.00
CA VAL A 60 18.45 -1.43 14.17
C VAL A 60 18.55 -2.13 12.82
N VAL A 61 17.56 -2.94 12.49
CA VAL A 61 17.44 -3.64 11.21
C VAL A 61 16.37 -2.95 10.37
N CYS A 62 16.77 -2.44 9.21
CA CYS A 62 15.86 -1.78 8.27
C CYS A 62 15.21 -2.80 7.32
N VAL A 63 13.90 -2.68 7.17
CA VAL A 63 13.10 -3.41 6.18
C VAL A 63 12.47 -2.42 5.21
N ALA A 64 12.26 -2.83 3.98
CA ALA A 64 11.65 -2.02 2.93
C ALA A 64 10.36 -2.67 2.43
N TYR A 65 9.47 -1.84 1.93
CA TYR A 65 8.21 -2.26 1.31
C TYR A 65 7.81 -1.25 0.24
N ASP A 66 8.07 -1.59 -1.01
CA ASP A 66 7.72 -0.74 -2.15
C ASP A 66 6.41 -1.17 -2.83
N GLY A 67 5.78 -2.21 -2.33
CA GLY A 67 4.48 -2.67 -2.80
C GLY A 67 4.29 -4.19 -2.63
N ILE A 68 3.04 -4.63 -2.77
CA ILE A 68 2.73 -6.06 -2.82
C ILE A 68 3.34 -6.65 -4.10
N PHE A 69 3.95 -7.82 -4.01
CA PHE A 69 4.68 -8.50 -5.10
C PHE A 69 5.97 -7.79 -5.54
N ASP A 70 6.45 -6.80 -4.80
CA ASP A 70 7.74 -6.18 -5.05
C ASP A 70 8.87 -7.02 -4.45
N PRO A 71 10.05 -7.13 -5.12
CA PRO A 71 11.20 -7.87 -4.59
C PRO A 71 11.71 -7.37 -3.22
N THR A 72 11.52 -6.09 -2.90
CA THR A 72 11.92 -5.53 -1.59
C THR A 72 11.16 -6.17 -0.44
N MET A 73 9.90 -6.55 -0.67
CA MET A 73 9.09 -7.28 0.31
C MET A 73 9.65 -8.68 0.57
N ASP A 74 10.01 -9.42 -0.49
CA ASP A 74 10.58 -10.76 -0.38
C ASP A 74 11.90 -10.71 0.39
N GLN A 75 12.80 -9.79 0.04
CA GLN A 75 14.08 -9.57 0.74
C GLN A 75 13.87 -9.24 2.23
N SER A 76 12.90 -8.38 2.54
CA SER A 76 12.58 -8.03 3.92
C SER A 76 12.04 -9.22 4.72
N LEU A 77 11.22 -10.07 4.10
CA LEU A 77 10.74 -11.31 4.73
C LEU A 77 11.86 -12.30 4.97
N GLU A 78 12.79 -12.47 4.02
CA GLU A 78 13.97 -13.32 4.18
C GLU A 78 14.87 -12.82 5.34
N LEU A 79 15.10 -11.51 5.41
CA LEU A 79 15.86 -10.87 6.48
C LEU A 79 15.20 -11.11 7.85
N ILE A 80 13.90 -10.87 7.96
CA ILE A 80 13.12 -11.12 9.19
C ILE A 80 13.15 -12.60 9.54
N GLY A 81 13.01 -13.48 8.57
CA GLY A 81 13.08 -14.92 8.75
C GLY A 81 14.42 -15.37 9.33
N THR A 82 15.50 -14.81 8.81
CA THR A 82 16.86 -15.07 9.29
C THR A 82 17.05 -14.57 10.72
N LEU A 83 16.63 -13.34 10.98
CA LEU A 83 16.75 -12.70 12.29
C LEU A 83 16.00 -13.47 13.40
N LEU A 84 14.83 -14.00 13.08
CA LEU A 84 13.94 -14.66 14.05
C LEU A 84 14.03 -16.20 14.02
N GLY A 85 14.91 -16.79 13.19
CA GLY A 85 14.98 -18.25 13.01
C GLY A 85 13.70 -18.85 12.42
N LYS A 86 13.03 -18.10 11.52
CA LYS A 86 11.75 -18.46 10.88
C LYS A 86 11.84 -18.51 9.34
N GLN A 87 13.01 -18.89 8.82
CA GLN A 87 13.28 -18.89 7.39
C GLN A 87 12.28 -19.72 6.58
N GLU A 88 11.94 -20.94 7.08
CA GLU A 88 10.96 -21.80 6.41
C GLU A 88 9.60 -21.13 6.31
N ARG A 89 9.12 -20.50 7.40
CA ARG A 89 7.82 -19.80 7.39
C ARG A 89 7.83 -18.60 6.47
N CYS A 90 8.90 -17.83 6.43
CA CYS A 90 9.02 -16.70 5.51
C CYS A 90 9.04 -17.16 4.06
N LYS A 91 9.76 -18.26 3.76
CA LYS A 91 9.76 -18.88 2.42
C LYS A 91 8.35 -19.33 2.01
N GLU A 92 7.59 -19.99 2.88
CA GLU A 92 6.20 -20.38 2.58
C GLU A 92 5.33 -19.16 2.20
N VAL A 93 5.50 -18.03 2.90
CA VAL A 93 4.75 -16.79 2.62
C VAL A 93 5.15 -16.21 1.26
N ILE A 94 6.46 -16.16 0.97
CA ILE A 94 6.97 -15.68 -0.31
C ILE A 94 6.47 -16.57 -1.46
N ASP A 95 6.60 -17.89 -1.34
CA ASP A 95 6.15 -18.85 -2.35
C ASP A 95 4.64 -18.71 -2.60
N TYR A 96 3.83 -18.51 -1.56
CA TYR A 96 2.40 -18.25 -1.68
C TYR A 96 2.12 -16.97 -2.47
N MET A 97 2.80 -15.86 -2.14
CA MET A 97 2.61 -14.59 -2.84
C MET A 97 3.04 -14.68 -4.31
N GLN A 98 4.18 -15.30 -4.59
CA GLN A 98 4.67 -15.48 -5.95
C GLN A 98 3.75 -16.38 -6.77
N THR A 99 3.21 -17.45 -6.17
CA THR A 99 2.22 -18.33 -6.81
C THR A 99 0.94 -17.57 -7.13
N ALA A 100 0.45 -16.74 -6.20
CA ALA A 100 -0.73 -15.91 -6.43
C ALA A 100 -0.51 -14.89 -7.56
N LYS A 101 0.64 -14.21 -7.57
CA LYS A 101 1.04 -13.29 -8.65
C LYS A 101 1.06 -13.99 -10.01
N GLN A 102 1.66 -15.18 -10.07
CA GLN A 102 1.74 -15.96 -11.29
C GLN A 102 0.37 -16.44 -11.77
N ASP A 103 -0.51 -16.89 -10.87
CA ASP A 103 -1.87 -17.30 -11.19
C ASP A 103 -2.68 -16.12 -11.77
N LEU A 104 -2.62 -14.95 -11.12
CA LEU A 104 -3.27 -13.72 -11.61
C LEU A 104 -2.78 -13.35 -13.02
N ASN A 105 -1.46 -13.35 -13.23
CA ASN A 105 -0.88 -13.07 -14.54
C ASN A 105 -1.33 -14.10 -15.59
N ASN A 106 -1.31 -15.40 -15.26
CA ASN A 106 -1.68 -16.46 -16.20
C ASN A 106 -3.15 -16.37 -16.65
N ARG A 107 -4.03 -15.88 -15.80
CA ARG A 107 -5.45 -15.68 -16.15
C ARG A 107 -5.70 -14.53 -17.13
N THR A 108 -4.76 -13.58 -17.22
CA THR A 108 -5.03 -12.31 -17.90
C THR A 108 -4.00 -11.93 -18.97
N LYS A 109 -2.80 -12.53 -18.97
CA LYS A 109 -1.68 -12.17 -19.87
C LYS A 109 -2.03 -12.31 -21.37
N ASP A 110 -2.91 -13.25 -21.72
CA ASP A 110 -3.27 -13.55 -23.10
C ASP A 110 -4.51 -12.78 -23.58
N ILE A 111 -5.10 -11.91 -22.71
CA ILE A 111 -6.22 -11.04 -23.09
C ILE A 111 -5.66 -9.88 -23.92
N PRO A 112 -6.12 -9.70 -25.19
CA PRO A 112 -5.68 -8.58 -26.02
C PRO A 112 -6.06 -7.23 -25.39
N ASP A 113 -5.20 -6.22 -25.54
CA ASP A 113 -5.41 -4.89 -24.92
C ASP A 113 -6.71 -4.19 -25.36
N ASN A 114 -7.18 -4.46 -26.58
CA ASN A 114 -8.46 -3.95 -27.06
C ASN A 114 -9.70 -4.64 -26.47
N GLN A 115 -9.52 -5.72 -25.72
CA GLN A 115 -10.57 -6.43 -24.99
C GLN A 115 -10.52 -6.18 -23.48
N LYS A 116 -9.46 -5.53 -22.99
CA LYS A 116 -9.34 -5.16 -21.58
C LYS A 116 -10.15 -3.89 -21.29
N PRO A 117 -11.00 -3.90 -20.25
CA PRO A 117 -11.61 -2.64 -19.80
C PRO A 117 -10.53 -1.69 -19.27
N THR A 118 -10.75 -0.40 -19.44
CA THR A 118 -9.95 0.62 -18.76
C THR A 118 -10.35 0.72 -17.30
N VAL A 119 -9.35 0.83 -16.42
CA VAL A 119 -9.57 0.86 -14.96
C VAL A 119 -8.95 2.10 -14.35
N PHE A 120 -9.53 2.54 -13.24
CA PHE A 120 -9.03 3.64 -12.41
C PHE A 120 -9.16 3.26 -10.94
N SER A 121 -8.14 3.55 -10.12
CA SER A 121 -8.24 3.47 -8.66
C SER A 121 -8.33 4.87 -8.08
N GLY A 122 -9.42 5.20 -7.40
CA GLY A 122 -9.61 6.49 -6.73
C GLY A 122 -9.63 6.35 -5.22
N ALA A 123 -9.57 7.48 -4.53
CA ALA A 123 -9.59 7.57 -3.09
C ALA A 123 -8.39 6.86 -2.39
N VAL A 124 -7.27 6.72 -3.09
CA VAL A 124 -6.06 6.07 -2.57
C VAL A 124 -5.43 6.91 -1.46
N SER A 125 -5.10 6.28 -0.33
CA SER A 125 -4.44 6.93 0.80
C SER A 125 -2.93 7.02 0.58
N PHE A 126 -2.38 8.24 0.64
CA PHE A 126 -0.94 8.49 0.73
C PHE A 126 -0.71 9.86 1.35
N ARG A 127 0.18 9.96 2.31
CA ARG A 127 0.42 11.21 3.08
C ARG A 127 -0.88 11.86 3.59
N GLY A 128 -1.91 11.04 3.88
CA GLY A 128 -3.25 11.44 4.26
C GLY A 128 -4.33 10.74 3.46
N GLY A 129 -5.60 11.09 3.71
CA GLY A 129 -6.75 10.65 2.94
C GLY A 129 -7.01 11.57 1.74
N HIS A 130 -7.47 11.00 0.63
CA HIS A 130 -7.83 11.74 -0.58
C HIS A 130 -9.21 11.33 -1.08
N GLY A 131 -9.87 12.23 -1.80
CA GLY A 131 -11.09 11.93 -2.55
C GLY A 131 -10.80 11.12 -3.81
N ILE A 132 -11.71 11.15 -4.77
CA ILE A 132 -11.57 10.39 -6.03
C ILE A 132 -10.28 10.73 -6.80
N GLU A 133 -9.76 11.94 -6.62
CA GLU A 133 -8.54 12.47 -7.27
C GLU A 133 -7.25 11.77 -6.81
N GLY A 134 -7.25 11.15 -5.61
CA GLY A 134 -6.12 10.38 -5.11
C GLY A 134 -6.02 9.04 -5.79
N THR A 135 -4.94 8.79 -6.52
CA THR A 135 -4.77 7.61 -7.37
C THR A 135 -3.35 7.05 -7.33
N TYR A 136 -3.10 6.01 -8.14
CA TYR A 136 -1.81 5.34 -8.18
C TYR A 136 -1.48 4.87 -9.61
N ALA A 137 -0.35 5.36 -10.16
CA ALA A 137 0.20 4.87 -11.42
C ALA A 137 1.01 3.58 -11.15
N GLN A 138 0.98 2.64 -12.09
CA GLN A 138 1.54 1.31 -11.91
C GLN A 138 1.01 0.61 -10.64
N PHE A 139 -0.30 0.75 -10.40
CA PHE A 139 -0.94 0.22 -9.18
C PHE A 139 -0.74 -1.30 -9.09
N PRO A 140 -0.03 -1.81 -8.05
CA PRO A 140 0.41 -3.20 -8.01
C PRO A 140 -0.70 -4.25 -8.22
N PRO A 141 -1.93 -4.09 -7.67
CA PRO A 141 -3.03 -5.00 -7.99
C PRO A 141 -3.41 -5.01 -9.47
N PHE A 142 -3.37 -3.84 -10.16
CA PHE A 142 -3.67 -3.75 -11.58
C PHE A 142 -2.55 -4.34 -12.45
N VAL A 143 -1.30 -4.10 -12.06
CA VAL A 143 -0.14 -4.72 -12.73
C VAL A 143 -0.21 -6.24 -12.63
N ALA A 144 -0.56 -6.78 -11.46
CA ALA A 144 -0.66 -8.23 -11.25
C ALA A 144 -1.69 -8.93 -12.15
N ILE A 145 -2.75 -8.23 -12.56
CA ILE A 145 -3.80 -8.74 -13.45
C ILE A 145 -3.71 -8.19 -14.87
N ASN A 146 -2.60 -7.56 -15.25
CA ASN A 146 -2.41 -6.93 -16.55
C ASN A 146 -3.56 -5.98 -16.97
N ALA A 147 -4.14 -5.25 -16.01
CA ALA A 147 -5.24 -4.33 -16.26
C ALA A 147 -4.75 -3.06 -16.99
N LYS A 148 -5.64 -2.42 -17.73
CA LYS A 148 -5.35 -1.18 -18.44
C LYS A 148 -5.65 0.02 -17.55
N ASN A 149 -4.70 0.36 -16.67
CA ASN A 149 -4.83 1.51 -15.78
C ASN A 149 -4.67 2.83 -16.55
N VAL A 150 -5.71 3.67 -16.58
CA VAL A 150 -5.66 4.96 -17.30
C VAL A 150 -4.61 5.92 -16.73
N VAL A 151 -4.27 5.78 -15.46
CA VAL A 151 -3.27 6.64 -14.78
C VAL A 151 -1.86 6.43 -15.33
N ASP A 152 -1.58 5.26 -15.90
CA ASP A 152 -0.26 4.91 -16.43
C ASP A 152 0.13 5.76 -17.66
N GLU A 153 -0.87 6.38 -18.35
CA GLU A 153 -0.63 7.35 -19.41
C GLU A 153 0.13 8.61 -18.93
N THR A 154 0.16 8.87 -17.63
CA THR A 154 0.92 10.01 -17.08
C THR A 154 2.43 9.81 -17.16
N GLY A 155 2.92 8.58 -17.39
CA GLY A 155 4.32 8.22 -17.34
C GLY A 155 4.95 8.35 -15.94
N LYS A 156 4.11 8.53 -14.90
CA LYS A 156 4.54 8.57 -13.49
C LYS A 156 4.50 7.19 -12.89
N ASP A 157 5.01 7.07 -11.68
CA ASP A 157 4.97 5.88 -10.85
C ASP A 157 4.53 6.24 -9.43
N GLY A 158 3.84 5.32 -8.76
CA GLY A 158 3.38 5.51 -7.40
C GLY A 158 2.12 6.38 -7.27
N SER A 159 1.89 6.85 -6.04
CA SER A 159 0.71 7.63 -5.69
C SER A 159 0.81 9.09 -6.17
N LEU A 160 -0.30 9.61 -6.67
CA LEU A 160 -0.39 10.99 -7.18
C LEU A 160 -1.82 11.53 -7.10
N ILE A 161 -1.97 12.84 -7.24
CA ILE A 161 -3.25 13.52 -7.39
C ILE A 161 -3.47 13.79 -8.88
N ILE A 162 -4.69 13.56 -9.34
CA ILE A 162 -5.15 13.83 -10.71
C ILE A 162 -6.35 14.77 -10.67
N ASP A 163 -6.36 15.75 -11.56
CA ASP A 163 -7.51 16.65 -11.70
C ASP A 163 -8.75 15.89 -12.20
N LYS A 164 -9.93 16.30 -11.72
CA LYS A 164 -11.21 15.67 -12.08
C LYS A 164 -11.49 15.73 -13.59
N GLU A 165 -11.10 16.83 -14.26
CA GLU A 165 -11.20 16.98 -15.71
C GLU A 165 -10.40 15.90 -16.46
N LYS A 166 -9.25 15.49 -15.91
CA LYS A 166 -8.48 14.40 -16.50
C LYS A 166 -9.18 13.06 -16.33
N ILE A 167 -9.83 12.82 -15.18
CA ILE A 167 -10.62 11.61 -14.93
C ILE A 167 -11.81 11.56 -15.92
N LEU A 168 -12.50 12.68 -16.14
CA LEU A 168 -13.57 12.77 -17.16
C LEU A 168 -13.04 12.50 -18.56
N THR A 169 -11.86 13.02 -18.89
CA THR A 169 -11.24 12.80 -20.21
C THR A 169 -10.92 11.32 -20.44
N TRP A 170 -10.38 10.65 -19.43
CA TRP A 170 -10.11 9.20 -19.49
C TRP A 170 -11.39 8.37 -19.51
N ASN A 171 -12.40 8.80 -18.77
CA ASN A 171 -13.69 8.14 -18.61
C ASN A 171 -13.59 6.62 -18.52
N PRO A 172 -12.94 6.09 -17.47
CA PRO A 172 -12.63 4.67 -17.33
C PRO A 172 -13.90 3.80 -17.33
N ASP A 173 -13.77 2.57 -17.80
CA ASP A 173 -14.87 1.59 -17.80
C ASP A 173 -15.22 1.09 -16.40
N ILE A 174 -14.23 1.03 -15.49
CA ILE A 174 -14.38 0.55 -14.10
C ILE A 174 -13.60 1.46 -13.16
N ILE A 175 -14.23 1.84 -12.05
CA ILE A 175 -13.62 2.64 -10.99
C ILE A 175 -13.59 1.83 -9.69
N PHE A 176 -12.40 1.65 -9.12
CA PHE A 176 -12.20 1.07 -7.80
C PHE A 176 -11.95 2.19 -6.80
N LEU A 177 -12.68 2.22 -5.70
CA LEU A 177 -12.53 3.22 -4.64
C LEU A 177 -12.00 2.58 -3.37
N ASP A 178 -10.96 3.19 -2.76
CA ASP A 178 -10.47 2.75 -1.45
C ASP A 178 -11.55 3.03 -0.37
N PRO A 179 -12.09 1.99 0.28
CA PRO A 179 -13.14 2.15 1.27
C PRO A 179 -12.72 2.99 2.48
N ASN A 180 -11.43 3.12 2.77
CA ASN A 180 -10.95 3.93 3.89
C ASN A 180 -11.26 5.42 3.71
N ASN A 181 -11.38 5.90 2.48
CA ASN A 181 -11.65 7.31 2.15
C ASN A 181 -13.04 7.54 1.55
N MET A 182 -13.94 6.55 1.62
CA MET A 182 -15.29 6.68 1.06
C MET A 182 -16.08 7.87 1.60
N GLN A 183 -15.77 8.35 2.81
CA GLN A 183 -16.44 9.54 3.34
C GLN A 183 -16.08 10.78 2.52
N LEU A 184 -14.80 10.95 2.16
CA LEU A 184 -14.36 12.06 1.31
C LEU A 184 -15.03 12.02 -0.07
N VAL A 185 -15.12 10.82 -0.68
CA VAL A 185 -15.82 10.65 -1.96
C VAL A 185 -17.32 10.98 -1.85
N ARG A 186 -17.97 10.56 -0.76
CA ARG A 186 -19.41 10.87 -0.52
C ARG A 186 -19.67 12.35 -0.31
N ASP A 187 -18.78 13.04 0.38
CA ASP A 187 -18.93 14.47 0.62
C ASP A 187 -18.68 15.25 -0.67
N ASP A 188 -17.64 14.88 -1.43
CA ASP A 188 -17.41 15.45 -2.76
C ASP A 188 -18.55 15.17 -3.74
N TYR A 189 -19.16 13.99 -3.70
CA TYR A 189 -20.35 13.67 -4.52
C TYR A 189 -21.53 14.59 -4.23
N LYS A 190 -21.76 14.99 -2.96
CA LYS A 190 -22.84 15.93 -2.60
C LYS A 190 -22.61 17.31 -3.22
N ASP A 191 -21.34 17.74 -3.26
CA ASP A 191 -20.97 19.07 -3.74
C ASP A 191 -20.82 19.10 -5.28
N ASN A 192 -20.48 17.98 -5.90
CA ASN A 192 -20.18 17.85 -7.34
C ASN A 192 -20.90 16.66 -7.99
N PRO A 193 -22.21 16.50 -7.89
CA PRO A 193 -22.93 15.32 -8.41
C PRO A 193 -22.78 15.16 -9.92
N ASP A 194 -22.75 16.25 -10.69
CA ASP A 194 -22.66 16.23 -12.14
C ASP A 194 -21.35 15.61 -12.65
N PHE A 195 -20.25 15.83 -11.92
CA PHE A 195 -18.98 15.17 -12.23
C PHE A 195 -19.12 13.64 -12.18
N TYR A 196 -19.68 13.12 -11.09
CA TYR A 196 -19.86 11.67 -10.93
C TYR A 196 -20.84 11.09 -11.93
N HIS A 197 -21.97 11.77 -12.18
CA HIS A 197 -22.97 11.32 -13.16
C HIS A 197 -22.46 11.34 -14.60
N SER A 198 -21.41 12.11 -14.89
CA SER A 198 -20.77 12.15 -16.21
C SER A 198 -19.84 10.95 -16.47
N LEU A 199 -19.44 10.22 -15.43
CA LEU A 199 -18.56 9.06 -15.55
C LEU A 199 -19.34 7.81 -15.97
N LYS A 200 -18.91 7.17 -17.06
CA LYS A 200 -19.53 5.94 -17.58
C LYS A 200 -19.59 4.83 -16.53
N ALA A 201 -18.48 4.63 -15.79
CA ALA A 201 -18.42 3.63 -14.72
C ALA A 201 -19.50 3.84 -13.66
N VAL A 202 -19.78 5.10 -13.28
CA VAL A 202 -20.86 5.43 -12.33
C VAL A 202 -22.23 5.17 -12.91
N GLN A 203 -22.46 5.54 -14.17
CA GLN A 203 -23.73 5.27 -14.87
C GLN A 203 -24.01 3.77 -15.01
N ASP A 204 -22.97 2.99 -15.27
CA ASP A 204 -23.04 1.53 -15.42
C ASP A 204 -23.01 0.76 -14.09
N GLY A 205 -22.77 1.43 -12.96
CA GLY A 205 -22.64 0.82 -11.64
C GLY A 205 -21.38 -0.04 -11.49
N LYS A 206 -20.27 0.39 -12.10
CA LYS A 206 -19.01 -0.37 -12.16
C LYS A 206 -17.85 0.36 -11.50
#